data_f4de712957d36ca96c7fab59dbead4d6
#
_entry.id   f4de712957d36ca96c7fab59dbead4d6
#
_cell.length_a   1.000
_cell.length_b   1.000
_cell.length_c   1.000
_cell.angle_alpha   90.00
_cell.angle_beta   90.00
_cell.angle_gamma   90.00
#
_symmetry.space_group_name_H-M   'P 1'
#
loop_
_entity.id
_entity.type
_entity.pdbx_description
1 polymer ?
#
loop_
_entity_poly.entity_id
_entity_poly.type
_entity_poly.pdbx_seq_one_letter_code
_entity_poly.pdbx_strand_id
1 'polypeptide(L)'
;MGGAKAEDKPAAAAAEDWCYQFGNKDAFDLKPPKKSPIALRTVVFAMTMLCGISICSMCMKQLGSDGWSRVVKIEVVEQPCNKSIAPLSEAQFVRYPQPITYSREECKCNAVRSFAIISSQRSGSGWFETLLNSHMNVSSNGEIFSRKERRSNISSIIDTLDKVYNLDWNSSASKNECTAAIGFKWMLNQGLVANHADVVDYFNRRGVSAIFLFRRNLLRQLVSQVANNHDRLLKQLNGTHKAHVHTKREAHILARYRPRLNTTSLIWQLKRADEYTRDALENLNNTRHMSVYYEDVVRNRTKLLDVLDFLGVPRRKLVSRHVKIHTKPLSEQIENWDEVYSALNGTQYEGFLNAADYLV
;
A
#
# COMPACT_ATOMS: atom_id res chain seq x y z
N MET A 1 -54.57 30.14 15.66
CA MET A 1 -53.50 29.82 16.60
C MET A 1 -52.88 28.52 16.08
N GLY A 2 -51.96 28.43 15.22
CA GLY A 2 -50.65 28.92 15.03
C GLY A 2 -49.67 27.83 15.55
N GLY A 3 -49.51 26.69 14.85
CA GLY A 3 -48.53 25.68 15.17
C GLY A 3 -47.60 25.46 13.98
N ALA A 4 -46.38 25.91 14.04
CA ALA A 4 -45.38 25.82 13.01
C ALA A 4 -44.90 24.39 12.84
N LYS A 5 -44.88 23.93 11.60
CA LYS A 5 -44.20 22.70 11.16
C LYS A 5 -42.72 22.99 11.02
N ALA A 6 -41.88 22.24 11.74
CA ALA A 6 -40.44 22.19 11.49
C ALA A 6 -40.23 21.29 10.25
N GLU A 7 -39.65 21.85 9.22
CA GLU A 7 -39.13 21.11 8.06
C GLU A 7 -37.76 20.54 8.36
N ASP A 8 -37.68 19.23 8.35
CA ASP A 8 -36.41 18.50 8.32
C ASP A 8 -35.73 18.69 6.96
N LYS A 9 -34.60 19.39 6.95
CA LYS A 9 -33.71 19.41 5.79
C LYS A 9 -32.70 18.27 5.91
N PRO A 10 -32.54 17.43 4.87
CA PRO A 10 -31.46 16.45 4.86
C PRO A 10 -30.10 17.14 4.69
N ALA A 11 -29.17 16.81 5.57
CA ALA A 11 -27.79 17.25 5.49
C ALA A 11 -27.13 16.71 4.23
N ALA A 12 -26.89 17.58 3.27
CA ALA A 12 -26.07 17.30 2.11
C ALA A 12 -24.62 17.08 2.55
N ALA A 13 -24.10 15.90 2.23
CA ALA A 13 -22.69 15.56 2.40
C ALA A 13 -21.87 16.43 1.46
N ALA A 14 -21.08 17.35 2.02
CA ALA A 14 -20.05 18.07 1.28
C ALA A 14 -18.94 17.09 0.90
N ALA A 15 -18.82 16.79 -0.39
CA ALA A 15 -17.66 16.18 -0.98
C ALA A 15 -16.61 17.28 -1.12
N GLU A 16 -15.62 17.31 -0.23
CA GLU A 16 -14.47 18.19 -0.41
C GLU A 16 -13.39 17.52 -1.25
N ASP A 17 -13.21 18.13 -2.40
CA ASP A 17 -12.15 17.97 -3.38
C ASP A 17 -10.78 18.28 -2.73
N TRP A 18 -9.92 17.27 -2.56
CA TRP A 18 -8.52 17.47 -2.15
C TRP A 18 -7.64 17.64 -3.39
N CYS A 19 -7.66 18.85 -3.91
CA CYS A 19 -6.64 19.33 -4.81
C CYS A 19 -5.36 19.61 -3.99
N TYR A 20 -4.25 18.97 -4.34
CA TYR A 20 -2.94 19.25 -3.77
C TYR A 20 -2.49 20.66 -4.19
N GLN A 21 -2.61 21.61 -3.29
CA GLN A 21 -1.98 22.92 -3.42
C GLN A 21 -0.78 22.99 -2.48
N PHE A 22 0.41 22.87 -3.06
CA PHE A 22 1.65 23.23 -2.39
C PHE A 22 1.66 24.76 -2.18
N GLY A 23 1.21 25.18 -1.02
CA GLY A 23 1.31 26.55 -0.55
C GLY A 23 2.41 26.66 0.48
N ASN A 24 3.58 27.05 0.02
CA ASN A 24 4.67 27.48 0.90
C ASN A 24 4.27 28.84 1.52
N LYS A 25 3.97 28.87 2.82
CA LYS A 25 3.77 30.12 3.58
C LYS A 25 4.73 30.13 4.75
N ASP A 26 5.99 30.36 4.46
CA ASP A 26 6.89 31.04 5.38
C ASP A 26 7.00 32.48 4.90
N ALA A 27 6.10 33.32 5.41
CA ALA A 27 6.23 34.75 5.28
C ALA A 27 7.31 35.23 6.22
N PHE A 28 8.56 35.28 5.73
CA PHE A 28 9.60 36.09 6.31
C PHE A 28 9.22 37.56 6.06
N ASP A 29 8.99 38.27 7.15
CA ASP A 29 8.76 39.72 7.17
C ASP A 29 10.08 40.42 6.82
N LEU A 30 10.36 40.52 5.52
CA LEU A 30 11.50 41.26 4.99
C LEU A 30 11.10 42.74 4.90
N LYS A 31 11.67 43.57 5.77
CA LYS A 31 11.66 45.02 5.61
C LYS A 31 12.04 45.37 4.17
N PRO A 32 11.32 46.32 3.51
CA PRO A 32 11.62 46.67 2.13
C PRO A 32 13.07 47.16 2.00
N PRO A 33 13.85 46.62 1.05
CA PRO A 33 15.22 47.03 0.88
C PRO A 33 15.28 48.51 0.44
N LYS A 34 16.15 49.27 1.07
CA LYS A 34 16.44 50.66 0.65
C LYS A 34 16.73 50.62 -0.87
N LYS A 35 16.03 51.50 -1.61
CA LYS A 35 16.19 51.60 -3.09
C LYS A 35 17.67 51.79 -3.41
N SER A 36 18.35 50.76 -3.95
CA SER A 36 19.69 50.89 -4.46
C SER A 36 19.68 51.83 -5.68
N PRO A 37 20.70 52.70 -5.85
CA PRO A 37 20.75 53.62 -7.00
C PRO A 37 20.68 52.82 -8.29
N ILE A 38 19.93 53.36 -9.27
CA ILE A 38 19.65 52.72 -10.57
C ILE A 38 20.99 52.26 -11.21
N ALA A 39 22.05 53.08 -11.07
CA ALA A 39 23.40 52.77 -11.56
C ALA A 39 23.96 51.43 -11.00
N LEU A 40 23.72 51.07 -9.74
CA LEU A 40 24.18 49.80 -9.15
C LEU A 40 23.41 48.61 -9.75
N ARG A 41 22.09 48.77 -10.01
CA ARG A 41 21.27 47.73 -10.63
C ARG A 41 21.68 47.45 -12.08
N THR A 42 21.98 48.49 -12.85
CA THR A 42 22.44 48.34 -14.22
C THR A 42 23.82 47.70 -14.30
N VAL A 43 24.72 48.04 -13.40
CA VAL A 43 26.05 47.39 -13.33
C VAL A 43 25.94 45.92 -12.96
N VAL A 44 25.13 45.56 -11.96
CA VAL A 44 24.92 44.16 -11.57
C VAL A 44 24.28 43.38 -12.73
N PHE A 45 23.29 43.97 -13.42
CA PHE A 45 22.65 43.31 -14.54
C PHE A 45 23.62 43.12 -15.73
N ALA A 46 24.45 44.12 -16.04
CA ALA A 46 25.49 44.01 -17.07
C ALA A 46 26.53 42.92 -16.73
N MET A 47 26.95 42.82 -15.49
CA MET A 47 27.89 41.79 -15.02
C MET A 47 27.32 40.39 -15.11
N THR A 48 26.05 40.20 -14.71
CA THR A 48 25.40 38.90 -14.83
C THR A 48 25.20 38.45 -16.27
N MET A 49 24.87 39.39 -17.18
CA MET A 49 24.80 39.13 -18.63
C MET A 49 26.14 38.74 -19.21
N LEU A 50 27.21 39.46 -18.86
CA LEU A 50 28.57 39.15 -19.31
C LEU A 50 29.06 37.76 -18.79
N CYS A 51 28.76 37.44 -17.53
CA CYS A 51 29.06 36.11 -16.98
C CYS A 51 28.23 35.02 -17.71
N GLY A 52 26.98 35.26 -17.97
CA GLY A 52 26.12 34.32 -18.72
C GLY A 52 26.63 34.07 -20.14
N ILE A 53 27.02 35.13 -20.87
CA ILE A 53 27.60 35.02 -22.22
C ILE A 53 28.93 34.27 -22.17
N SER A 54 29.79 34.55 -21.16
CA SER A 54 31.08 33.88 -21.02
C SER A 54 30.93 32.39 -20.71
N ILE A 55 30.01 32.01 -19.83
CA ILE A 55 29.70 30.62 -19.53
C ILE A 55 29.13 29.90 -20.76
N CYS A 56 28.20 30.53 -21.45
CA CYS A 56 27.62 29.99 -22.69
C CYS A 56 28.69 29.82 -23.79
N SER A 57 29.59 30.80 -23.94
CA SER A 57 30.72 30.72 -24.88
C SER A 57 31.69 29.60 -24.52
N MET A 58 31.98 29.40 -23.24
CA MET A 58 32.85 28.28 -22.78
C MET A 58 32.15 26.92 -23.01
N CYS A 59 30.88 26.80 -22.72
CA CYS A 59 30.08 25.58 -23.00
C CYS A 59 30.06 25.29 -24.51
N MET A 60 29.84 26.33 -25.36
CA MET A 60 29.85 26.16 -26.81
C MET A 60 31.23 25.79 -27.34
N LYS A 61 32.33 26.31 -26.76
CA LYS A 61 33.69 25.91 -27.11
C LYS A 61 34.02 24.47 -26.66
N GLN A 62 33.56 24.05 -25.53
CA GLN A 62 33.69 22.63 -25.11
C GLN A 62 32.89 21.69 -26.00
N LEU A 63 31.71 22.07 -26.41
CA LEU A 63 30.90 21.31 -27.38
C LEU A 63 31.48 21.30 -28.81
N GLY A 64 32.26 22.33 -29.17
CA GLY A 64 32.87 22.46 -30.51
C GLY A 64 34.33 21.97 -30.63
N SER A 65 35.01 21.64 -29.51
CA SER A 65 36.41 21.20 -29.53
C SER A 65 36.60 19.69 -29.64
N ASP A 66 35.56 18.92 -29.33
CA ASP A 66 35.57 17.49 -29.60
C ASP A 66 35.04 17.25 -31.00
N GLY A 67 35.95 17.39 -31.95
CA GLY A 67 35.69 17.09 -33.32
C GLY A 67 35.05 15.73 -33.50
N TRP A 68 34.01 15.69 -34.30
CA TRP A 68 33.31 14.52 -34.77
C TRP A 68 32.61 13.72 -33.64
N SER A 69 31.39 14.10 -33.38
CA SER A 69 30.42 13.15 -32.88
C SER A 69 30.59 11.84 -33.64
N ARG A 70 31.34 10.91 -33.09
CA ARG A 70 31.07 9.52 -33.39
C ARG A 70 29.62 9.33 -32.98
N VAL A 71 28.73 9.44 -33.96
CA VAL A 71 27.41 8.86 -33.85
C VAL A 71 27.72 7.38 -33.55
N VAL A 72 27.77 7.05 -32.29
CA VAL A 72 27.73 5.67 -31.86
C VAL A 72 26.38 5.22 -32.37
N LYS A 73 26.39 4.59 -33.55
CA LYS A 73 25.24 3.87 -34.06
C LYS A 73 25.06 2.76 -33.06
N ILE A 74 24.24 3.01 -32.02
CA ILE A 74 23.80 1.98 -31.11
C ILE A 74 22.94 1.09 -32.01
N GLU A 75 23.56 0.09 -32.55
CA GLU A 75 22.86 -1.01 -33.19
C GLU A 75 22.19 -1.72 -32.02
N VAL A 76 20.92 -1.44 -31.82
CA VAL A 76 20.08 -2.17 -30.90
C VAL A 76 20.00 -3.56 -31.49
N VAL A 77 20.93 -4.42 -31.06
CA VAL A 77 20.80 -5.84 -31.31
C VAL A 77 19.57 -6.26 -30.54
N GLU A 78 18.45 -6.38 -31.23
CA GLU A 78 17.27 -7.03 -30.68
C GLU A 78 17.67 -8.47 -30.38
N GLN A 79 18.16 -8.70 -29.16
CA GLN A 79 18.29 -10.06 -28.67
C GLN A 79 16.88 -10.64 -28.66
N PRO A 80 16.62 -11.70 -29.47
CA PRO A 80 15.34 -12.37 -29.38
C PRO A 80 15.15 -12.76 -27.91
N CYS A 81 13.98 -12.43 -27.35
CA CYS A 81 13.66 -12.80 -25.99
C CYS A 81 13.91 -14.29 -25.82
N ASN A 82 15.04 -14.64 -25.22
CA ASN A 82 15.27 -15.97 -24.77
C ASN A 82 14.30 -16.17 -23.60
N LYS A 83 13.03 -16.45 -23.96
CA LYS A 83 11.96 -16.68 -22.99
C LYS A 83 12.48 -17.83 -22.14
N SER A 84 13.03 -17.53 -20.98
CA SER A 84 13.29 -18.54 -19.97
C SER A 84 11.93 -19.19 -19.75
N ILE A 85 11.77 -20.38 -20.30
CA ILE A 85 10.51 -21.08 -20.37
C ILE A 85 10.19 -21.39 -18.91
N ALA A 86 9.25 -20.63 -18.35
CA ALA A 86 8.68 -21.01 -17.06
C ALA A 86 8.25 -22.47 -17.19
N PRO A 87 8.46 -23.32 -16.17
CA PRO A 87 7.99 -24.70 -16.21
C PRO A 87 6.55 -24.73 -16.74
N LEU A 88 6.20 -25.70 -17.55
CA LEU A 88 4.86 -25.80 -18.17
C LEU A 88 3.73 -25.64 -17.13
N SER A 89 3.93 -26.14 -15.91
CA SER A 89 3.02 -26.01 -14.77
C SER A 89 2.82 -24.55 -14.31
N GLU A 90 3.78 -23.68 -14.54
CA GLU A 90 3.75 -22.26 -14.12
C GLU A 90 3.42 -21.30 -15.26
N ALA A 91 3.40 -21.79 -16.51
CA ALA A 91 3.20 -20.96 -17.71
C ALA A 91 1.88 -20.17 -17.70
N GLN A 92 0.83 -20.74 -17.11
CA GLN A 92 -0.48 -20.09 -16.99
C GLN A 92 -0.49 -18.87 -16.03
N PHE A 93 0.48 -18.79 -15.12
CA PHE A 93 0.61 -17.71 -14.15
C PHE A 93 1.58 -16.61 -14.57
N VAL A 94 2.14 -16.72 -15.76
CA VAL A 94 3.13 -15.79 -16.29
C VAL A 94 2.54 -15.00 -17.44
N ARG A 95 2.77 -13.71 -17.48
CA ARG A 95 2.33 -12.79 -18.52
C ARG A 95 3.49 -11.90 -18.97
N TYR A 96 3.36 -11.35 -20.16
CA TYR A 96 4.29 -10.36 -20.73
C TYR A 96 3.48 -9.10 -21.07
N PRO A 97 3.12 -8.30 -20.07
CA PRO A 97 2.28 -7.13 -20.27
C PRO A 97 2.99 -6.08 -21.11
N GLN A 98 2.21 -5.42 -21.97
CA GLN A 98 2.64 -4.30 -22.79
C GLN A 98 1.78 -3.09 -22.40
N PRO A 99 2.21 -2.29 -21.40
CA PRO A 99 1.47 -1.11 -20.99
C PRO A 99 1.40 -0.08 -22.11
N ILE A 100 0.30 0.68 -22.13
CA ILE A 100 0.10 1.78 -23.09
C ILE A 100 0.58 3.11 -22.53
N THR A 101 0.77 3.22 -21.22
CA THR A 101 1.13 4.46 -20.53
C THR A 101 2.63 4.76 -20.54
N TYR A 102 3.48 3.77 -20.82
CA TYR A 102 4.94 3.91 -20.91
C TYR A 102 5.56 2.75 -21.70
N SER A 103 6.77 2.96 -22.23
CA SER A 103 7.52 1.89 -22.90
C SER A 103 8.15 0.93 -21.90
N ARG A 104 8.16 -0.35 -22.24
CA ARG A 104 8.77 -1.43 -21.46
C ARG A 104 9.79 -2.20 -22.30
N GLU A 105 10.42 -1.55 -23.28
CA GLU A 105 11.29 -2.19 -24.25
C GLU A 105 12.47 -2.94 -23.62
N GLU A 106 13.12 -2.36 -22.60
CA GLU A 106 14.27 -2.99 -21.91
C GLU A 106 13.87 -4.27 -21.15
N CYS A 107 12.62 -4.36 -20.70
CA CYS A 107 12.10 -5.44 -19.87
C CYS A 107 10.94 -6.19 -20.54
N LYS A 108 10.72 -6.02 -21.85
CA LYS A 108 9.63 -6.68 -22.59
C LYS A 108 9.66 -8.21 -22.48
N CYS A 109 10.86 -8.77 -22.32
CA CYS A 109 11.07 -10.19 -22.18
C CYS A 109 10.93 -10.71 -20.73
N ASN A 110 10.82 -9.81 -19.76
CA ASN A 110 10.68 -10.20 -18.36
C ASN A 110 9.25 -10.67 -18.10
N ALA A 111 9.16 -11.92 -17.69
CA ALA A 111 7.90 -12.51 -17.25
C ALA A 111 7.37 -11.79 -16.01
N VAL A 112 6.07 -11.53 -15.97
CA VAL A 112 5.40 -10.88 -14.83
C VAL A 112 4.34 -11.82 -14.26
N ARG A 113 4.34 -11.99 -12.94
CA ARG A 113 3.28 -12.69 -12.21
C ARG A 113 2.34 -11.67 -11.56
N SER A 114 1.06 -11.96 -11.65
CA SER A 114 0.01 -11.14 -11.03
C SER A 114 -0.34 -11.71 -9.66
N PHE A 115 -0.52 -10.84 -8.65
CA PHE A 115 -0.94 -11.28 -7.32
C PHE A 115 -1.92 -10.30 -6.66
N ALA A 116 -2.65 -10.79 -5.65
CA ALA A 116 -3.45 -9.97 -4.76
C ALA A 116 -3.17 -10.40 -3.29
N ILE A 117 -2.87 -9.44 -2.41
CA ILE A 117 -2.80 -9.67 -0.98
C ILE A 117 -4.21 -9.53 -0.41
N ILE A 118 -4.85 -10.65 -0.12
CA ILE A 118 -6.22 -10.70 0.40
C ILE A 118 -6.17 -10.74 1.92
N SER A 119 -6.87 -9.84 2.59
CA SER A 119 -6.77 -9.69 4.03
C SER A 119 -8.02 -9.07 4.65
N SER A 120 -8.22 -9.33 5.92
CA SER A 120 -9.12 -8.55 6.76
C SER A 120 -8.40 -7.35 7.37
N GLN A 121 -9.16 -6.34 7.79
CA GLN A 121 -8.57 -5.14 8.39
C GLN A 121 -7.76 -5.47 9.64
N ARG A 122 -6.61 -4.78 9.82
CA ARG A 122 -5.71 -4.92 10.98
C ARG A 122 -5.02 -6.28 11.11
N SER A 123 -4.94 -7.06 10.05
CA SER A 123 -4.16 -8.31 9.98
C SER A 123 -2.66 -8.09 9.71
N GLY A 124 -2.17 -6.86 9.70
CA GLY A 124 -0.77 -6.56 9.40
C GLY A 124 -0.45 -6.43 7.90
N SER A 125 -1.46 -6.41 7.04
CA SER A 125 -1.30 -6.40 5.58
C SER A 125 -0.53 -5.19 5.04
N GLY A 126 -0.68 -4.01 5.65
CA GLY A 126 0.12 -2.83 5.27
C GLY A 126 1.61 -3.02 5.53
N TRP A 127 2.00 -3.61 6.67
CA TRP A 127 3.39 -3.95 6.96
C TRP A 127 3.93 -5.01 5.99
N PHE A 128 3.15 -6.06 5.74
CA PHE A 128 3.51 -7.13 4.81
C PHE A 128 3.68 -6.59 3.38
N GLU A 129 2.79 -5.74 2.93
CA GLU A 129 2.89 -5.07 1.63
C GLU A 129 4.16 -4.23 1.51
N THR A 130 4.53 -3.48 2.55
CA THR A 130 5.78 -2.70 2.52
C THR A 130 7.03 -3.57 2.53
N LEU A 131 6.98 -4.77 3.12
CA LEU A 131 8.04 -5.76 2.96
C LEU A 131 8.17 -6.18 1.50
N LEU A 132 7.08 -6.61 0.86
CA LEU A 132 7.11 -7.00 -0.56
C LEU A 132 7.58 -5.85 -1.45
N ASN A 133 7.10 -4.63 -1.20
CA ASN A 133 7.52 -3.43 -1.93
C ASN A 133 8.99 -3.03 -1.72
N SER A 134 9.67 -3.57 -0.71
CA SER A 134 11.12 -3.38 -0.56
C SER A 134 11.94 -4.22 -1.54
N HIS A 135 11.32 -5.20 -2.18
CA HIS A 135 11.95 -5.98 -3.25
C HIS A 135 11.91 -5.20 -4.57
N MET A 136 13.04 -5.12 -5.27
CA MET A 136 13.17 -4.31 -6.49
C MET A 136 12.28 -4.76 -7.65
N ASN A 137 11.98 -6.05 -7.73
CA ASN A 137 11.18 -6.65 -8.81
C ASN A 137 9.71 -6.91 -8.41
N VAL A 138 9.27 -6.44 -7.23
CA VAL A 138 7.87 -6.58 -6.77
C VAL A 138 7.23 -5.21 -6.64
N SER A 139 6.08 -5.01 -7.25
CA SER A 139 5.28 -3.80 -7.13
C SER A 139 3.91 -4.14 -6.57
N SER A 140 3.58 -3.59 -5.39
CA SER A 140 2.24 -3.65 -4.82
C SER A 140 1.67 -2.23 -4.70
N ASN A 141 0.47 -2.01 -5.20
CA ASN A 141 -0.13 -0.70 -5.45
C ASN A 141 -1.04 -0.21 -4.31
N GLY A 142 -0.87 -0.74 -3.11
CA GLY A 142 -1.66 -0.31 -1.97
C GLY A 142 -3.09 -0.86 -1.98
N GLU A 143 -3.97 -0.18 -1.28
CA GLU A 143 -5.37 -0.55 -1.09
C GLU A 143 -6.26 0.11 -2.15
N ILE A 144 -6.14 -0.33 -3.40
CA ILE A 144 -6.75 0.32 -4.56
C ILE A 144 -8.28 0.34 -4.52
N PHE A 145 -8.90 -0.70 -3.96
CA PHE A 145 -10.35 -0.81 -3.80
C PHE A 145 -10.90 -0.13 -2.53
N SER A 146 -10.09 0.65 -1.81
CA SER A 146 -10.58 1.53 -0.76
C SER A 146 -11.53 2.61 -1.32
N ARG A 147 -11.32 3.03 -2.56
CA ARG A 147 -12.19 3.96 -3.28
C ARG A 147 -13.45 3.24 -3.78
N LYS A 148 -14.62 3.80 -3.46
CA LYS A 148 -15.92 3.20 -3.78
C LYS A 148 -16.16 3.11 -5.30
N GLU A 149 -15.70 4.09 -6.05
CA GLU A 149 -15.87 4.17 -7.51
C GLU A 149 -15.25 2.96 -8.22
N ARG A 150 -14.13 2.45 -7.72
CA ARG A 150 -13.41 1.30 -8.31
C ARG A 150 -14.06 -0.04 -8.04
N ARG A 151 -15.05 -0.07 -7.14
CA ARG A 151 -15.77 -1.26 -6.70
C ARG A 151 -17.30 -1.06 -6.71
N SER A 152 -17.76 -0.11 -7.50
CA SER A 152 -19.19 0.21 -7.59
C SER A 152 -20.00 -0.93 -8.23
N ASN A 153 -19.39 -1.65 -9.15
CA ASN A 153 -19.93 -2.83 -9.82
C ASN A 153 -18.78 -3.72 -10.32
N ILE A 154 -19.11 -4.89 -10.82
CA ILE A 154 -18.11 -5.86 -11.31
C ILE A 154 -17.29 -5.31 -12.49
N SER A 155 -17.90 -4.56 -13.41
CA SER A 155 -17.17 -3.95 -14.53
C SER A 155 -16.07 -3.00 -14.03
N SER A 156 -16.39 -2.12 -13.07
CA SER A 156 -15.40 -1.20 -12.46
C SER A 156 -14.28 -1.95 -11.75
N ILE A 157 -14.59 -3.11 -11.16
CA ILE A 157 -13.58 -3.98 -10.56
C ILE A 157 -12.65 -4.53 -11.64
N ILE A 158 -13.21 -5.14 -12.70
CA ILE A 158 -12.45 -5.73 -13.79
C ILE A 158 -11.57 -4.68 -14.49
N ASP A 159 -12.12 -3.51 -14.83
CA ASP A 159 -11.37 -2.41 -15.46
C ASP A 159 -10.19 -1.95 -14.58
N THR A 160 -10.39 -1.94 -13.27
CA THR A 160 -9.32 -1.59 -12.32
C THR A 160 -8.24 -2.68 -12.27
N LEU A 161 -8.64 -3.96 -12.24
CA LEU A 161 -7.73 -5.10 -12.26
C LEU A 161 -6.90 -5.13 -13.54
N ASP A 162 -7.53 -4.91 -14.70
CA ASP A 162 -6.85 -4.89 -15.99
C ASP A 162 -5.78 -3.79 -16.05
N LYS A 163 -6.07 -2.59 -15.58
CA LYS A 163 -5.08 -1.50 -15.49
C LYS A 163 -3.89 -1.86 -14.61
N VAL A 164 -4.13 -2.49 -13.47
CA VAL A 164 -3.05 -2.91 -12.57
C VAL A 164 -2.20 -4.00 -13.21
N TYR A 165 -2.83 -5.06 -13.70
CA TYR A 165 -2.10 -6.23 -14.20
C TYR A 165 -1.52 -6.05 -15.61
N ASN A 166 -1.97 -5.05 -16.34
CA ASN A 166 -1.33 -4.61 -17.57
C ASN A 166 -0.19 -3.59 -17.33
N LEU A 167 0.11 -3.27 -16.08
CA LEU A 167 1.10 -2.27 -15.65
C LEU A 167 0.74 -0.81 -16.02
N ASP A 168 -0.51 -0.52 -16.35
CA ASP A 168 -1.00 0.83 -16.69
C ASP A 168 -1.49 1.62 -15.46
N TRP A 169 -1.15 1.15 -14.25
CA TRP A 169 -1.50 1.85 -13.03
C TRP A 169 -0.51 2.97 -12.72
N ASN A 170 -1.01 4.20 -12.64
CA ASN A 170 -0.23 5.45 -12.62
C ASN A 170 0.78 5.63 -11.48
N SER A 171 0.78 4.80 -10.45
CA SER A 171 1.51 5.13 -9.22
C SER A 171 2.98 4.70 -9.18
N SER A 172 3.52 4.02 -10.20
CA SER A 172 4.89 3.50 -10.11
C SER A 172 5.52 3.11 -11.45
N ALA A 173 5.38 3.96 -12.47
CA ALA A 173 5.90 3.70 -13.80
C ALA A 173 7.39 3.26 -13.80
N SER A 174 8.26 4.00 -13.10
CA SER A 174 9.71 3.70 -13.04
C SER A 174 10.04 2.35 -12.39
N LYS A 175 9.26 1.91 -11.40
CA LYS A 175 9.43 0.60 -10.77
C LYS A 175 8.78 -0.50 -11.60
N ASN A 176 7.70 -0.22 -12.32
CA ASN A 176 6.96 -1.18 -13.09
C ASN A 176 7.69 -1.66 -14.34
N GLU A 177 8.62 -0.90 -14.87
CA GLU A 177 9.34 -1.23 -16.10
C GLU A 177 9.96 -2.63 -16.04
N CYS A 178 10.72 -2.94 -14.97
CA CYS A 178 11.34 -4.24 -14.77
C CYS A 178 10.70 -5.05 -13.63
N THR A 179 9.44 -4.79 -13.31
CA THR A 179 8.67 -5.58 -12.35
C THR A 179 8.52 -7.02 -12.84
N ALA A 180 8.75 -7.98 -11.96
CA ALA A 180 8.54 -9.41 -12.19
C ALA A 180 7.29 -9.94 -11.46
N ALA A 181 6.80 -9.22 -10.43
CA ALA A 181 5.53 -9.51 -9.78
C ALA A 181 4.78 -8.21 -9.50
N ILE A 182 3.53 -8.13 -9.95
CA ILE A 182 2.64 -6.98 -9.80
C ILE A 182 1.39 -7.36 -9.02
N GLY A 183 1.01 -6.53 -8.06
CA GLY A 183 -0.18 -6.77 -7.28
C GLY A 183 -0.65 -5.55 -6.48
N PHE A 184 -1.50 -5.83 -5.52
CA PHE A 184 -2.07 -4.83 -4.63
C PHE A 184 -2.67 -5.51 -3.39
N LYS A 185 -3.10 -4.71 -2.43
CA LYS A 185 -3.77 -5.17 -1.22
C LYS A 185 -5.28 -5.00 -1.35
N TRP A 186 -6.03 -6.07 -1.11
CA TRP A 186 -7.48 -6.12 -1.20
C TRP A 186 -8.10 -6.55 0.12
N MET A 187 -8.86 -5.66 0.74
CA MET A 187 -9.60 -6.02 1.94
C MET A 187 -10.89 -6.76 1.58
N LEU A 188 -11.22 -7.81 2.32
CA LEU A 188 -12.41 -8.64 2.08
C LEU A 188 -13.70 -7.83 1.92
N ASN A 189 -13.87 -6.77 2.72
CA ASN A 189 -15.04 -5.90 2.69
C ASN A 189 -15.03 -4.83 1.58
N GLN A 190 -14.07 -4.89 0.66
CA GLN A 190 -13.95 -3.93 -0.45
C GLN A 190 -14.45 -4.52 -1.77
N GLY A 191 -15.64 -5.12 -1.77
CA GLY A 191 -16.28 -5.68 -2.96
C GLY A 191 -15.84 -7.09 -3.32
N LEU A 192 -14.79 -7.63 -2.70
CA LEU A 192 -14.26 -8.96 -3.01
C LEU A 192 -15.28 -10.06 -2.71
N VAL A 193 -15.78 -10.12 -1.48
CA VAL A 193 -16.71 -11.18 -1.05
C VAL A 193 -18.03 -11.09 -1.82
N ALA A 194 -18.52 -9.88 -2.08
CA ALA A 194 -19.78 -9.67 -2.81
C ALA A 194 -19.70 -10.09 -4.29
N ASN A 195 -18.50 -10.10 -4.89
CA ASN A 195 -18.28 -10.43 -6.30
C ASN A 195 -17.30 -11.60 -6.46
N HIS A 196 -17.24 -12.51 -5.46
CA HIS A 196 -16.20 -13.54 -5.41
C HIS A 196 -16.20 -14.46 -6.62
N ALA A 197 -17.35 -14.84 -7.14
CA ALA A 197 -17.45 -15.73 -8.31
C ALA A 197 -16.80 -15.14 -9.56
N ASP A 198 -17.12 -13.88 -9.88
CA ASP A 198 -16.55 -13.18 -11.03
C ASP A 198 -15.03 -12.92 -10.83
N VAL A 199 -14.63 -12.64 -9.59
CA VAL A 199 -13.20 -12.42 -9.25
C VAL A 199 -12.42 -13.72 -9.38
N VAL A 200 -12.94 -14.85 -8.93
CA VAL A 200 -12.33 -16.19 -9.10
C VAL A 200 -12.16 -16.51 -10.58
N ASP A 201 -13.19 -16.31 -11.37
CA ASP A 201 -13.13 -16.51 -12.82
C ASP A 201 -12.06 -15.61 -13.46
N TYR A 202 -12.03 -14.34 -13.10
CA TYR A 202 -10.99 -13.41 -13.56
C TYR A 202 -9.58 -13.88 -13.15
N PHE A 203 -9.38 -14.26 -11.89
CA PHE A 203 -8.08 -14.73 -11.39
C PHE A 203 -7.59 -15.95 -12.15
N ASN A 204 -8.46 -16.91 -12.39
CA ASN A 204 -8.12 -18.12 -13.13
C ASN A 204 -7.78 -17.81 -14.60
N ARG A 205 -8.58 -16.99 -15.28
CA ARG A 205 -8.32 -16.59 -16.67
C ARG A 205 -7.04 -15.76 -16.82
N ARG A 206 -6.73 -14.88 -15.86
CA ARG A 206 -5.57 -13.99 -15.91
C ARG A 206 -4.33 -14.58 -15.21
N GLY A 207 -4.46 -15.72 -14.55
CA GLY A 207 -3.38 -16.36 -13.80
C GLY A 207 -2.94 -15.56 -12.58
N VAL A 208 -3.90 -14.89 -11.90
CA VAL A 208 -3.62 -14.13 -10.68
C VAL A 208 -3.49 -15.07 -9.49
N SER A 209 -2.48 -14.85 -8.68
CA SER A 209 -2.24 -15.64 -7.46
C SER A 209 -2.72 -14.88 -6.22
N ALA A 210 -3.46 -15.54 -5.35
CA ALA A 210 -3.94 -14.97 -4.10
C ALA A 210 -2.97 -15.25 -2.96
N ILE A 211 -2.59 -14.22 -2.20
CA ILE A 211 -1.83 -14.35 -0.95
C ILE A 211 -2.78 -13.95 0.18
N PHE A 212 -3.33 -14.94 0.88
CA PHE A 212 -4.16 -14.68 2.05
C PHE A 212 -3.26 -14.33 3.23
N LEU A 213 -3.44 -13.13 3.77
CA LEU A 213 -2.76 -12.71 4.99
C LEU A 213 -3.78 -12.48 6.10
N PHE A 214 -3.80 -13.38 7.05
CA PHE A 214 -4.70 -13.32 8.18
C PHE A 214 -3.95 -13.21 9.51
N ARG A 215 -4.69 -12.99 10.56
CA ARG A 215 -4.19 -12.93 11.93
C ARG A 215 -4.86 -14.02 12.75
N ARG A 216 -4.07 -14.87 13.44
CA ARG A 216 -4.62 -15.93 14.29
C ARG A 216 -5.30 -15.36 15.52
N ASN A 217 -4.67 -14.39 16.18
CA ASN A 217 -5.25 -13.78 17.37
C ASN A 217 -6.24 -12.68 17.00
N LEU A 218 -7.53 -13.06 16.88
CA LEU A 218 -8.61 -12.15 16.51
C LEU A 218 -8.90 -11.11 17.61
N LEU A 219 -8.62 -11.41 18.88
CA LEU A 219 -8.76 -10.43 19.95
C LEU A 219 -7.77 -9.26 19.78
N ARG A 220 -6.51 -9.56 19.46
CA ARG A 220 -5.53 -8.51 19.13
C ARG A 220 -5.90 -7.73 17.88
N GLN A 221 -6.52 -8.39 16.91
CA GLN A 221 -7.03 -7.73 15.71
C GLN A 221 -8.14 -6.76 16.07
N LEU A 222 -9.10 -7.18 16.89
CA LEU A 222 -10.22 -6.36 17.36
C LEU A 222 -9.72 -5.13 18.14
N VAL A 223 -8.80 -5.33 19.10
CA VAL A 223 -8.17 -4.23 19.85
C VAL A 223 -7.54 -3.21 18.90
N SER A 224 -6.77 -3.69 17.93
CA SER A 224 -6.14 -2.81 16.92
C SER A 224 -7.17 -2.10 16.04
N GLN A 225 -8.32 -2.73 15.76
CA GLN A 225 -9.39 -2.13 14.97
C GLN A 225 -10.11 -1.02 15.74
N VAL A 226 -10.44 -1.27 17.01
CA VAL A 226 -11.09 -0.28 17.87
C VAL A 226 -10.17 0.92 18.10
N ALA A 227 -8.88 0.67 18.38
CA ALA A 227 -7.89 1.73 18.54
C ALA A 227 -7.70 2.56 17.27
N ASN A 228 -7.67 1.93 16.10
CA ASN A 228 -7.58 2.63 14.82
C ASN A 228 -8.84 3.47 14.52
N ASN A 229 -10.02 2.99 14.88
CA ASN A 229 -11.26 3.75 14.73
C ASN A 229 -11.29 4.96 15.65
N HIS A 230 -10.81 4.82 16.88
CA HIS A 230 -10.66 5.92 17.83
C HIS A 230 -9.71 7.01 17.28
N ASP A 231 -8.53 6.62 16.77
CA ASP A 231 -7.59 7.58 16.16
C ASP A 231 -8.19 8.25 14.91
N ARG A 232 -8.98 7.53 14.12
CA ARG A 232 -9.66 8.11 12.95
C ARG A 232 -10.63 9.24 13.32
N LEU A 233 -11.25 9.13 14.49
CA LEU A 233 -12.14 10.18 15.01
C LEU A 233 -11.34 11.33 15.64
N LEU A 234 -10.35 11.02 16.47
CA LEU A 234 -9.62 12.02 17.26
C LEU A 234 -8.39 12.59 16.56
N LYS A 235 -7.85 11.91 15.54
CA LYS A 235 -6.70 12.36 14.75
C LYS A 235 -5.50 12.75 15.65
N GLN A 236 -5.09 11.84 16.53
CA GLN A 236 -4.13 12.06 17.62
C GLN A 236 -2.72 12.50 17.15
N LEU A 237 -2.38 12.30 15.88
CA LEU A 237 -1.11 12.71 15.30
C LEU A 237 -1.24 14.05 14.58
N ASN A 238 -1.18 15.14 15.34
CA ASN A 238 -1.25 16.51 14.82
C ASN A 238 -2.46 16.76 13.90
N GLY A 239 -3.65 16.30 14.32
CA GLY A 239 -4.87 16.46 13.54
C GLY A 239 -4.98 15.52 12.33
N THR A 240 -4.10 14.53 12.19
CA THR A 240 -4.14 13.56 11.11
C THR A 240 -4.35 12.13 11.63
N HIS A 241 -5.09 11.32 10.87
CA HIS A 241 -5.18 9.90 11.12
C HIS A 241 -4.10 9.16 10.34
N LYS A 242 -3.38 8.25 11.02
CA LYS A 242 -2.40 7.36 10.39
C LYS A 242 -2.67 5.91 10.78
N ALA A 243 -3.14 5.12 9.82
CA ALA A 243 -3.30 3.67 10.02
C ALA A 243 -1.96 2.94 10.23
N HIS A 244 -0.87 3.52 9.75
CA HIS A 244 0.51 3.03 9.88
C HIS A 244 1.43 4.17 10.25
N VAL A 245 2.44 3.88 11.07
CA VAL A 245 3.41 4.86 11.56
C VAL A 245 4.84 4.42 11.25
N HIS A 246 5.73 5.40 11.13
CA HIS A 246 7.13 5.18 10.76
C HIS A 246 8.12 5.54 11.87
N THR A 247 7.63 6.12 12.97
CA THR A 247 8.46 6.50 14.11
C THR A 247 7.96 5.86 15.41
N LYS A 248 8.90 5.57 16.32
CA LYS A 248 8.58 5.07 17.67
C LYS A 248 7.72 6.06 18.45
N ARG A 249 7.91 7.39 18.24
CA ARG A 249 7.13 8.44 18.90
C ARG A 249 5.66 8.38 18.50
N GLU A 250 5.37 8.28 17.19
CA GLU A 250 4.00 8.14 16.70
C GLU A 250 3.34 6.85 17.22
N ALA A 251 4.08 5.72 17.17
CA ALA A 251 3.59 4.45 17.69
C ALA A 251 3.25 4.55 19.19
N HIS A 252 4.09 5.23 19.98
CA HIS A 252 3.86 5.42 21.40
C HIS A 252 2.61 6.27 21.68
N ILE A 253 2.38 7.33 20.90
CA ILE A 253 1.17 8.18 21.04
C ILE A 253 -0.09 7.31 20.81
N LEU A 254 -0.14 6.57 19.71
CA LEU A 254 -1.30 5.75 19.36
C LEU A 254 -1.51 4.58 20.33
N ALA A 255 -0.44 4.03 20.89
CA ALA A 255 -0.49 2.92 21.84
C ALA A 255 -0.99 3.31 23.24
N ARG A 256 -1.16 4.62 23.54
CA ARG A 256 -1.69 5.08 24.83
C ARG A 256 -3.18 4.78 24.99
N TYR A 257 -3.92 4.78 23.91
CA TYR A 257 -5.34 4.48 23.96
C TYR A 257 -5.56 2.99 24.30
N ARG A 258 -6.34 2.76 25.32
CA ARG A 258 -6.77 1.42 25.77
C ARG A 258 -8.27 1.30 25.53
N PRO A 259 -8.71 0.50 24.54
CA PRO A 259 -10.13 0.34 24.29
C PRO A 259 -10.83 -0.42 25.41
N ARG A 260 -12.03 0.02 25.76
CA ARG A 260 -12.99 -0.78 26.52
C ARG A 260 -13.78 -1.64 25.56
N LEU A 261 -13.75 -2.97 25.70
CA LEU A 261 -14.45 -3.92 24.83
C LEU A 261 -15.81 -4.28 25.43
N ASN A 262 -16.81 -4.39 24.56
CA ASN A 262 -18.14 -4.87 24.98
C ASN A 262 -18.12 -6.41 25.09
N THR A 263 -18.06 -6.92 26.31
CA THR A 263 -17.96 -8.36 26.61
C THR A 263 -19.22 -9.13 26.23
N THR A 264 -20.40 -8.51 26.25
CA THR A 264 -21.67 -9.15 25.87
C THR A 264 -21.67 -9.59 24.41
N SER A 265 -21.04 -8.82 23.51
CA SER A 265 -20.97 -9.12 22.09
C SER A 265 -19.63 -9.71 21.66
N LEU A 266 -18.64 -9.83 22.57
CA LEU A 266 -17.26 -10.17 22.23
C LEU A 266 -17.14 -11.52 21.52
N ILE A 267 -17.71 -12.58 22.09
CA ILE A 267 -17.66 -13.93 21.50
C ILE A 267 -18.30 -13.93 20.12
N TRP A 268 -19.44 -13.27 19.96
CA TRP A 268 -20.11 -13.15 18.68
C TRP A 268 -19.22 -12.42 17.63
N GLN A 269 -18.56 -11.33 18.03
CA GLN A 269 -17.65 -10.58 17.14
C GLN A 269 -16.47 -11.44 16.69
N LEU A 270 -15.85 -12.20 17.62
CA LEU A 270 -14.74 -13.10 17.30
C LEU A 270 -15.19 -14.21 16.36
N LYS A 271 -16.35 -14.81 16.63
CA LYS A 271 -16.95 -15.86 15.78
C LYS A 271 -17.20 -15.35 14.36
N ARG A 272 -17.80 -14.16 14.24
CA ARG A 272 -18.07 -13.53 12.92
C ARG A 272 -16.78 -13.21 12.15
N ALA A 273 -15.73 -12.78 12.83
CA ALA A 273 -14.45 -12.52 12.19
C ALA A 273 -13.78 -13.82 11.71
N ASP A 274 -13.90 -14.91 12.47
CA ASP A 274 -13.40 -16.23 12.10
C ASP A 274 -14.18 -16.80 10.90
N GLU A 275 -15.49 -16.81 10.95
CA GLU A 275 -16.37 -17.22 9.85
C GLU A 275 -16.07 -16.45 8.58
N TYR A 276 -15.97 -15.12 8.66
CA TYR A 276 -15.69 -14.27 7.52
C TYR A 276 -14.36 -14.59 6.83
N THR A 277 -13.35 -14.95 7.62
CA THR A 277 -12.04 -15.37 7.12
C THR A 277 -12.12 -16.75 6.45
N ARG A 278 -12.83 -17.69 7.07
CA ARG A 278 -13.04 -19.05 6.55
C ARG A 278 -13.82 -19.01 5.23
N ASP A 279 -14.93 -18.29 5.21
CA ASP A 279 -15.79 -18.15 4.00
C ASP A 279 -14.99 -17.54 2.83
N ALA A 280 -14.09 -16.58 3.13
CA ALA A 280 -13.22 -16.01 2.11
C ALA A 280 -12.23 -17.04 1.54
N LEU A 281 -11.66 -17.89 2.38
CA LEU A 281 -10.77 -18.98 1.94
C LEU A 281 -11.52 -20.01 1.11
N GLU A 282 -12.72 -20.40 1.53
CA GLU A 282 -13.57 -21.36 0.82
C GLU A 282 -13.98 -20.82 -0.55
N ASN A 283 -14.42 -19.56 -0.61
CA ASN A 283 -14.89 -18.93 -1.84
C ASN A 283 -13.78 -18.74 -2.90
N LEU A 284 -12.52 -18.64 -2.49
CA LEU A 284 -11.39 -18.44 -3.41
C LEU A 284 -10.46 -19.66 -3.50
N ASN A 285 -10.85 -20.82 -2.98
CA ASN A 285 -10.01 -22.04 -2.93
C ASN A 285 -9.62 -22.56 -4.32
N ASN A 286 -10.42 -22.30 -5.34
CA ASN A 286 -10.18 -22.70 -6.73
C ASN A 286 -9.17 -21.81 -7.46
N THR A 287 -8.58 -20.81 -6.80
CA THR A 287 -7.51 -20.01 -7.37
C THR A 287 -6.13 -20.51 -6.95
N ARG A 288 -5.07 -20.16 -7.69
CA ARG A 288 -3.71 -20.37 -7.19
C ARG A 288 -3.50 -19.50 -5.96
N HIS A 289 -3.33 -20.10 -4.79
CA HIS A 289 -3.23 -19.33 -3.56
C HIS A 289 -2.21 -19.89 -2.57
N MET A 290 -1.82 -19.05 -1.62
CA MET A 290 -1.12 -19.42 -0.40
C MET A 290 -1.71 -18.68 0.80
N SER A 291 -1.73 -19.35 1.95
CA SER A 291 -2.16 -18.75 3.22
C SER A 291 -0.97 -18.43 4.11
N VAL A 292 -0.92 -17.21 4.59
CA VAL A 292 0.14 -16.66 5.45
C VAL A 292 -0.50 -16.08 6.69
N TYR A 293 0.01 -16.42 7.87
CA TYR A 293 -0.44 -15.80 9.11
C TYR A 293 0.59 -14.78 9.59
N TYR A 294 0.09 -13.64 10.03
CA TYR A 294 0.92 -12.53 10.50
C TYR A 294 1.91 -12.97 11.58
N GLU A 295 1.44 -13.77 12.52
CA GLU A 295 2.25 -14.27 13.64
C GLU A 295 3.42 -15.14 13.15
N ASP A 296 3.20 -15.97 12.14
CA ASP A 296 4.25 -16.82 11.59
C ASP A 296 5.36 -16.00 10.93
N VAL A 297 4.98 -14.97 10.16
CA VAL A 297 5.95 -14.09 9.48
C VAL A 297 6.73 -13.23 10.47
N VAL A 298 6.10 -12.82 11.57
CA VAL A 298 6.78 -12.06 12.62
C VAL A 298 7.78 -12.93 13.38
N ARG A 299 7.40 -14.18 13.69
CA ARG A 299 8.26 -15.15 14.41
C ARG A 299 9.38 -15.68 13.52
N ASN A 300 9.07 -15.99 12.28
CA ASN A 300 10.01 -16.60 11.36
C ASN A 300 10.04 -15.88 10.00
N ARG A 301 11.08 -15.06 9.83
CA ARG A 301 11.29 -14.30 8.60
C ARG A 301 11.56 -15.18 7.38
N THR A 302 11.94 -16.44 7.55
CA THR A 302 12.13 -17.35 6.40
C THR A 302 10.83 -17.63 5.68
N LYS A 303 9.67 -17.48 6.34
CA LYS A 303 8.34 -17.55 5.70
C LYS A 303 8.14 -16.51 4.60
N LEU A 304 8.88 -15.40 4.63
CA LEU A 304 8.88 -14.43 3.52
C LEU A 304 9.58 -14.98 2.27
N LEU A 305 10.51 -15.91 2.42
CA LEU A 305 11.16 -16.57 1.30
C LEU A 305 10.17 -17.47 0.55
N ASP A 306 9.31 -18.17 1.28
CA ASP A 306 8.24 -18.99 0.68
C ASP A 306 7.31 -18.11 -0.18
N VAL A 307 7.04 -16.88 0.28
CA VAL A 307 6.23 -15.89 -0.49
C VAL A 307 6.98 -15.43 -1.74
N LEU A 308 8.29 -15.18 -1.66
CA LEU A 308 9.08 -14.80 -2.83
C LEU A 308 9.15 -15.93 -3.86
N ASP A 309 9.30 -17.16 -3.40
CA ASP A 309 9.28 -18.34 -4.27
C ASP A 309 7.90 -18.51 -4.94
N PHE A 310 6.81 -18.32 -4.18
CA PHE A 310 5.45 -18.34 -4.71
C PHE A 310 5.22 -17.27 -5.78
N LEU A 311 5.84 -16.10 -5.61
CA LEU A 311 5.82 -15.01 -6.59
C LEU A 311 6.85 -15.20 -7.73
N GLY A 312 7.71 -16.21 -7.64
CA GLY A 312 8.74 -16.49 -8.64
C GLY A 312 9.77 -15.37 -8.78
N VAL A 313 10.10 -14.71 -7.68
CA VAL A 313 11.10 -13.63 -7.63
C VAL A 313 12.31 -14.06 -6.81
N PRO A 314 13.52 -13.53 -7.08
CA PRO A 314 14.72 -13.91 -6.36
C PRO A 314 14.59 -13.71 -4.85
N ARG A 315 15.13 -14.67 -4.09
CA ARG A 315 15.18 -14.58 -2.62
C ARG A 315 16.05 -13.41 -2.18
N ARG A 316 15.48 -12.46 -1.45
CA ARG A 316 16.16 -11.27 -0.92
C ARG A 316 15.68 -10.94 0.48
N LYS A 317 16.52 -10.26 1.24
CA LYS A 317 16.13 -9.69 2.55
C LYS A 317 15.12 -8.57 2.32
N LEU A 318 13.94 -8.72 2.89
CA LEU A 318 12.88 -7.71 2.85
C LEU A 318 12.92 -6.84 4.10
N VAL A 319 12.67 -5.55 3.94
CA VAL A 319 12.68 -4.56 5.03
C VAL A 319 11.42 -3.70 4.99
N SER A 320 10.92 -3.32 6.15
CA SER A 320 9.80 -2.39 6.27
C SER A 320 10.16 -1.27 7.23
N ARG A 321 9.73 -0.05 6.90
CA ARG A 321 9.88 1.12 7.78
C ARG A 321 8.70 1.29 8.75
N HIS A 322 7.70 0.41 8.67
CA HIS A 322 6.56 0.47 9.59
C HIS A 322 6.99 0.07 11.01
N VAL A 323 6.59 0.88 11.97
CA VAL A 323 6.77 0.62 13.39
C VAL A 323 5.50 0.00 13.95
N LYS A 324 5.65 -1.10 14.71
CA LYS A 324 4.52 -1.76 15.38
C LYS A 324 3.98 -0.86 16.49
N ILE A 325 2.66 -0.63 16.49
CA ILE A 325 1.99 0.24 17.48
C ILE A 325 1.74 -0.55 18.77
N HIS A 326 1.04 -1.66 18.67
CA HIS A 326 0.60 -2.46 19.82
C HIS A 326 1.61 -3.59 20.10
N THR A 327 2.55 -3.36 21.01
CA THR A 327 3.61 -4.32 21.38
C THR A 327 3.44 -4.94 22.76
N LYS A 328 2.61 -4.32 23.61
CA LYS A 328 2.39 -4.73 24.99
C LYS A 328 1.51 -6.00 25.09
N PRO A 329 1.49 -6.68 26.26
CA PRO A 329 0.49 -7.71 26.57
C PRO A 329 -0.94 -7.15 26.42
N LEU A 330 -1.91 -8.00 26.11
CA LEU A 330 -3.32 -7.58 25.98
C LEU A 330 -3.89 -7.00 27.27
N SER A 331 -3.45 -7.50 28.42
CA SER A 331 -3.81 -6.99 29.75
C SER A 331 -3.47 -5.50 29.93
N GLU A 332 -2.42 -5.01 29.28
CA GLU A 332 -2.05 -3.60 29.32
C GLU A 332 -2.70 -2.78 28.21
N GLN A 333 -3.24 -3.43 27.18
CA GLN A 333 -3.84 -2.75 26.02
C GLN A 333 -5.36 -2.60 26.14
N ILE A 334 -6.04 -3.39 26.96
CA ILE A 334 -7.49 -3.38 27.14
C ILE A 334 -7.80 -2.70 28.49
N GLU A 335 -8.76 -1.77 28.51
CA GLU A 335 -9.15 -1.05 29.73
C GLU A 335 -9.84 -1.99 30.73
N ASN A 336 -10.82 -2.75 30.26
CA ASN A 336 -11.59 -3.69 31.08
C ASN A 336 -11.09 -5.13 30.92
N TRP A 337 -9.80 -5.35 31.12
CA TRP A 337 -9.15 -6.64 30.91
C TRP A 337 -9.79 -7.78 31.70
N ASP A 338 -10.10 -7.60 32.97
CA ASP A 338 -10.63 -8.65 33.83
C ASP A 338 -12.02 -9.13 33.37
N GLU A 339 -12.85 -8.20 32.86
CA GLU A 339 -14.14 -8.53 32.25
C GLU A 339 -13.94 -9.38 30.97
N VAL A 340 -12.97 -8.98 30.13
CA VAL A 340 -12.63 -9.67 28.86
C VAL A 340 -12.04 -11.04 29.15
N TYR A 341 -11.13 -11.13 30.13
CA TYR A 341 -10.56 -12.39 30.57
C TYR A 341 -11.66 -13.37 31.03
N SER A 342 -12.53 -12.91 31.90
CA SER A 342 -13.65 -13.74 32.41
C SER A 342 -14.61 -14.17 31.30
N ALA A 343 -14.84 -13.34 30.30
CA ALA A 343 -15.73 -13.65 29.18
C ALA A 343 -15.15 -14.69 28.19
N LEU A 344 -13.82 -14.77 28.07
CA LEU A 344 -13.16 -15.66 27.13
C LEU A 344 -12.55 -16.92 27.76
N ASN A 345 -12.27 -16.90 29.07
CA ASN A 345 -11.72 -18.03 29.80
C ASN A 345 -12.70 -19.23 29.74
N GLY A 346 -12.20 -20.43 29.48
CA GLY A 346 -13.02 -21.64 29.29
C GLY A 346 -13.77 -21.71 27.95
N THR A 347 -13.61 -20.72 27.05
CA THR A 347 -14.18 -20.76 25.70
C THR A 347 -13.14 -21.20 24.66
N GLN A 348 -13.59 -21.51 23.44
CA GLN A 348 -12.68 -21.79 22.31
C GLN A 348 -11.71 -20.64 21.98
N TYR A 349 -11.93 -19.44 22.52
CA TYR A 349 -11.12 -18.23 22.31
C TYR A 349 -10.15 -17.95 23.46
N GLU A 350 -10.09 -18.81 24.47
CA GLU A 350 -9.18 -18.65 25.60
C GLU A 350 -7.71 -18.51 25.17
N GLY A 351 -7.31 -19.23 24.11
CA GLY A 351 -5.97 -19.13 23.53
C GLY A 351 -5.57 -17.72 23.08
N PHE A 352 -6.53 -16.82 22.83
CA PHE A 352 -6.25 -15.43 22.47
C PHE A 352 -5.79 -14.56 23.64
N LEU A 353 -6.05 -15.00 24.87
CA LEU A 353 -5.63 -14.30 26.10
C LEU A 353 -4.11 -14.39 26.32
N ASN A 354 -3.46 -15.40 25.72
CA ASN A 354 -2.04 -15.65 25.93
C ASN A 354 -1.15 -14.60 25.25
N ALA A 355 -0.16 -14.10 26.01
CA ALA A 355 0.78 -13.07 25.55
C ALA A 355 1.82 -13.58 24.53
N ALA A 356 1.93 -14.90 24.34
CA ALA A 356 3.01 -15.56 23.59
C ALA A 356 3.06 -15.28 22.09
N ASP A 357 2.05 -14.60 21.50
CA ASP A 357 1.99 -14.33 20.04
C ASP A 357 3.18 -13.51 19.52
N TYR A 358 3.90 -12.80 20.40
CA TYR A 358 4.93 -11.84 20.04
C TYR A 358 6.23 -11.95 20.82
N LEU A 359 6.35 -12.94 21.70
CA LEU A 359 7.63 -13.25 22.32
C LEU A 359 8.51 -13.94 21.26
N VAL A 360 9.46 -13.20 20.74
CA VAL A 360 10.56 -13.67 19.87
C VAL A 360 11.75 -13.92 20.77
#